data_26400cc936481ab2490b9feffd6555c6
#
_entry.id   26400cc936481ab2490b9feffd6555c6
#
_cell.length_a   1.000
_cell.length_b   1.000
_cell.length_c   1.000
_cell.angle_alpha   90.00
_cell.angle_beta   90.00
_cell.angle_gamma   90.00
#
_symmetry.space_group_name_H-M   'P 1'
#
loop_
_entity.id
_entity.type
_entity.pdbx_description
1 polymer ?
#
loop_
_entity_poly.entity_id
_entity_poly.type
_entity_poly.pdbx_seq_one_letter_code
_entity_poly.pdbx_strand_id
1 'polypeptide(L)'
;MKGTRIAVVVAFAVAAIAVAGCGGDEEAAPPETTGTETTVTETTDTTTSGATTVLRGTVGPGFTISLTTEDGQPVETLPAGGYTLFTDDKSDIHNFHLTGQGIDVTTDVSGSGTDSFDLDLTSGTYTFVCDPHAGSMNGSFEVSG
;
A
#
# COMPACT_ATOMS: atom_id res chain seq x y z
N MET A 1 42.24 32.50 -3.92
CA MET A 1 41.13 32.77 -4.84
C MET A 1 39.85 32.82 -3.99
N LYS A 2 39.21 34.00 -3.95
CA LYS A 2 38.02 34.22 -3.10
C LYS A 2 36.75 33.83 -3.86
N GLY A 3 36.03 32.82 -3.42
CA GLY A 3 34.75 32.40 -4.00
C GLY A 3 33.59 33.16 -3.35
N THR A 4 32.86 33.93 -4.14
CA THR A 4 31.70 34.72 -3.79
C THR A 4 30.48 33.82 -3.54
N ARG A 5 29.88 33.95 -2.36
CA ARG A 5 28.60 33.27 -2.03
C ARG A 5 27.45 34.18 -2.47
N ILE A 6 26.64 33.70 -3.40
CA ILE A 6 25.40 34.37 -3.81
C ILE A 6 24.27 33.76 -2.96
N ALA A 7 23.66 34.60 -2.12
CA ALA A 7 22.46 34.28 -1.38
C ALA A 7 21.23 34.65 -2.24
N VAL A 8 20.43 33.68 -2.61
CA VAL A 8 19.12 33.89 -3.26
C VAL A 8 18.06 33.91 -2.18
N VAL A 9 17.44 35.08 -1.97
CA VAL A 9 16.29 35.25 -1.11
C VAL A 9 15.04 35.09 -1.98
N VAL A 10 14.23 34.05 -1.72
CA VAL A 10 12.92 33.85 -2.34
C VAL A 10 11.85 34.33 -1.36
N ALA A 11 11.17 35.41 -1.70
CA ALA A 11 10.04 35.94 -0.95
C ALA A 11 8.74 35.18 -1.38
N PHE A 12 8.07 34.54 -0.44
CA PHE A 12 6.74 33.98 -0.64
C PHE A 12 5.67 35.03 -0.32
N ALA A 13 4.84 35.33 -1.31
CA ALA A 13 3.64 36.16 -1.13
C ALA A 13 2.46 35.21 -0.77
N VAL A 14 1.84 35.48 0.37
CA VAL A 14 0.60 34.80 0.82
C VAL A 14 -0.59 35.59 0.28
N ALA A 15 -1.41 34.94 -0.55
CA ALA A 15 -2.72 35.44 -0.96
C ALA A 15 -3.82 34.74 -0.17
N ALA A 16 -4.53 35.46 0.67
CA ALA A 16 -5.72 35.03 1.37
C ALA A 16 -6.96 35.30 0.50
N ILE A 17 -7.77 34.27 0.23
CA ILE A 17 -9.08 34.41 -0.39
C ILE A 17 -10.13 34.00 0.64
N ALA A 18 -10.91 34.96 1.10
CA ALA A 18 -12.11 34.77 1.90
C ALA A 18 -13.33 34.68 0.96
N VAL A 19 -14.10 33.62 1.04
CA VAL A 19 -15.44 33.54 0.44
C VAL A 19 -16.44 33.31 1.54
N ALA A 20 -17.25 34.31 1.82
CA ALA A 20 -18.46 34.24 2.61
C ALA A 20 -19.65 33.99 1.66
N GLY A 21 -20.50 33.03 1.98
CA GLY A 21 -21.74 32.76 1.28
C GLY A 21 -22.79 32.27 2.26
N CYS A 22 -23.75 33.15 2.56
CA CYS A 22 -24.93 32.92 3.39
C CYS A 22 -26.04 32.17 2.67
N GLY A 23 -26.86 31.43 3.44
CA GLY A 23 -28.28 31.53 3.35
C GLY A 23 -29.07 30.36 2.80
N GLY A 24 -30.04 29.90 3.57
CA GLY A 24 -31.23 29.21 3.09
C GLY A 24 -31.78 28.19 4.07
N ASP A 25 -32.56 28.67 5.06
CA ASP A 25 -33.57 27.90 5.78
C ASP A 25 -34.67 27.47 4.81
N GLU A 26 -35.11 26.21 4.87
CA GLU A 26 -36.52 25.87 4.65
C GLU A 26 -36.87 24.56 5.32
N GLU A 27 -37.65 24.73 6.39
CA GLU A 27 -38.38 23.76 7.18
C GLU A 27 -39.56 23.21 6.37
N ALA A 28 -39.72 21.91 6.26
CA ALA A 28 -41.01 21.29 5.99
C ALA A 28 -41.04 19.86 6.60
N ALA A 29 -41.88 19.71 7.59
CA ALA A 29 -42.23 18.48 8.27
C ALA A 29 -43.20 17.58 7.44
N PRO A 30 -43.50 16.33 7.91
CA PRO A 30 -43.69 15.12 7.13
C PRO A 30 -45.19 14.84 6.74
N PRO A 31 -45.42 13.80 5.96
CA PRO A 31 -46.57 12.94 6.24
C PRO A 31 -46.16 11.51 6.59
N GLU A 32 -46.68 11.06 7.66
CA GLU A 32 -46.79 9.66 8.04
C GLU A 32 -47.63 8.91 6.99
N THR A 33 -47.13 7.76 6.55
CA THR A 33 -47.98 6.77 5.89
C THR A 33 -47.55 5.37 6.34
N THR A 34 -48.44 4.83 7.08
CA THR A 34 -48.69 3.48 7.57
C THR A 34 -48.21 2.35 6.63
N GLY A 35 -47.43 1.42 7.15
CA GLY A 35 -47.62 -0.01 7.00
C GLY A 35 -47.32 -0.68 5.68
N THR A 36 -46.32 -1.51 5.69
CA THR A 36 -46.42 -2.91 5.30
C THR A 36 -45.14 -3.60 5.73
N GLU A 37 -45.28 -4.44 6.74
CA GLU A 37 -44.28 -5.41 7.19
C GLU A 37 -44.08 -6.44 6.08
N THR A 38 -43.05 -6.26 5.26
CA THR A 38 -42.59 -7.30 4.35
C THR A 38 -41.40 -7.97 5.05
N THR A 39 -41.66 -9.13 5.58
CA THR A 39 -40.65 -10.07 6.06
C THR A 39 -39.72 -10.40 4.89
N VAL A 40 -38.62 -9.66 4.79
CA VAL A 40 -37.52 -10.04 3.90
C VAL A 40 -36.74 -11.09 4.63
N THR A 41 -36.88 -12.33 4.20
CA THR A 41 -35.97 -13.41 4.55
C THR A 41 -34.57 -12.96 4.13
N GLU A 42 -33.73 -12.55 5.09
CA GLU A 42 -32.32 -12.39 4.88
C GLU A 42 -31.72 -13.73 4.46
N THR A 43 -31.63 -13.91 3.15
CA THR A 43 -30.67 -14.85 2.60
C THR A 43 -29.32 -14.22 2.87
N THR A 44 -28.64 -14.72 3.90
CA THR A 44 -27.25 -14.42 4.18
C THR A 44 -26.44 -14.95 2.99
N ASP A 45 -26.39 -14.17 1.94
CA ASP A 45 -25.38 -14.35 0.90
C ASP A 45 -24.07 -13.92 1.53
N THR A 46 -23.37 -14.89 2.08
CA THR A 46 -21.99 -14.73 2.51
C THR A 46 -21.15 -14.58 1.23
N THR A 47 -21.32 -13.47 0.54
CA THR A 47 -20.29 -12.97 -0.35
C THR A 47 -19.12 -12.61 0.56
N THR A 48 -18.22 -13.57 0.75
CA THR A 48 -16.87 -13.30 1.20
C THR A 48 -16.27 -12.34 0.17
N SER A 49 -16.52 -11.06 0.36
CA SER A 49 -15.70 -10.00 -0.21
C SER A 49 -14.33 -10.24 0.39
N GLY A 50 -13.47 -10.95 -0.35
CA GLY A 50 -12.12 -11.23 0.06
C GLY A 50 -11.41 -9.90 0.24
N ALA A 51 -11.37 -9.42 1.49
CA ALA A 51 -10.47 -8.33 1.84
C ALA A 51 -9.07 -8.84 1.52
N THR A 52 -8.51 -8.36 0.41
CA THR A 52 -7.16 -8.71 0.01
C THR A 52 -6.22 -8.21 1.09
N THR A 53 -5.48 -9.10 1.73
CA THR A 53 -4.53 -8.73 2.78
C THR A 53 -3.36 -7.98 2.17
N VAL A 54 -3.02 -6.84 2.74
CA VAL A 54 -1.94 -5.98 2.24
C VAL A 54 -0.60 -6.40 2.84
N LEU A 55 0.41 -6.52 1.97
CA LEU A 55 1.82 -6.66 2.33
C LEU A 55 2.59 -5.42 1.88
N ARG A 56 3.65 -5.07 2.61
CA ARG A 56 4.52 -3.94 2.28
C ARG A 56 5.96 -4.39 2.15
N GLY A 57 6.49 -4.32 0.94
CA GLY A 57 7.90 -4.48 0.64
C GLY A 57 8.60 -3.12 0.67
N THR A 58 9.76 -3.03 1.32
CA THR A 58 10.56 -1.80 1.31
C THR A 58 12.00 -2.14 0.96
N VAL A 59 12.59 -1.31 0.08
CA VAL A 59 14.00 -1.40 -0.32
C VAL A 59 14.66 -0.05 -0.09
N GLY A 60 15.83 -0.06 0.57
CA GLY A 60 16.50 1.17 0.96
C GLY A 60 15.80 1.94 2.11
N PRO A 61 16.33 3.11 2.52
CA PRO A 61 17.60 3.64 2.08
C PRO A 61 18.79 2.81 2.58
N GLY A 62 19.90 2.87 1.85
CA GLY A 62 21.07 2.03 2.12
C GLY A 62 20.81 0.56 1.75
N PHE A 63 21.57 -0.36 2.31
CA PHE A 63 21.49 -1.79 1.99
C PHE A 63 20.48 -2.52 2.89
N THR A 64 19.22 -2.11 2.81
CA THR A 64 18.12 -2.69 3.59
C THR A 64 17.00 -3.18 2.69
N ILE A 65 16.40 -4.32 3.04
CA ILE A 65 15.19 -4.86 2.43
C ILE A 65 14.29 -5.42 3.53
N SER A 66 12.98 -5.25 3.40
CA SER A 66 12.02 -5.79 4.36
C SER A 66 10.69 -6.11 3.70
N LEU A 67 9.98 -7.08 4.29
CA LEU A 67 8.59 -7.40 4.00
C LEU A 67 7.81 -7.39 5.31
N THR A 68 6.74 -6.62 5.35
CA THR A 68 5.89 -6.45 6.53
C THR A 68 4.42 -6.60 6.19
N THR A 69 3.61 -6.85 7.20
CA THR A 69 2.15 -6.67 7.15
C THR A 69 1.81 -5.18 7.10
N GLU A 70 0.53 -4.85 6.87
CA GLU A 70 0.05 -3.47 6.89
C GLU A 70 0.30 -2.78 8.24
N ASP A 71 0.26 -3.53 9.35
CA ASP A 71 0.56 -3.06 10.71
C ASP A 71 2.06 -2.89 10.99
N GLY A 72 2.92 -3.15 9.99
CA GLY A 72 4.38 -3.00 10.09
C GLY A 72 5.08 -4.16 10.80
N GLN A 73 4.42 -5.30 11.04
CA GLN A 73 5.05 -6.48 11.62
C GLN A 73 5.82 -7.25 10.55
N PRO A 74 7.05 -7.74 10.84
CA PRO A 74 7.77 -8.60 9.91
C PRO A 74 6.95 -9.82 9.53
N VAL A 75 7.00 -10.18 8.24
CA VAL A 75 6.33 -11.37 7.72
C VAL A 75 7.25 -12.58 7.90
N GLU A 76 6.83 -13.54 8.76
CA GLU A 76 7.50 -14.82 8.96
C GLU A 76 6.65 -15.98 8.42
N THR A 77 5.34 -15.92 8.66
CA THR A 77 4.39 -16.94 8.18
C THR A 77 3.06 -16.27 7.79
N LEU A 78 2.48 -16.72 6.68
CA LEU A 78 1.17 -16.26 6.19
C LEU A 78 0.27 -17.47 5.89
N PRO A 79 -1.06 -17.35 5.99
CA PRO A 79 -1.98 -18.32 5.40
C PRO A 79 -1.94 -18.24 3.86
N ALA A 80 -2.28 -19.34 3.18
CA ALA A 80 -2.51 -19.32 1.74
C ALA A 80 -3.70 -18.43 1.38
N GLY A 81 -3.61 -17.69 0.26
CA GLY A 81 -4.68 -16.80 -0.20
C GLY A 81 -4.22 -15.65 -1.06
N GLY A 82 -5.16 -14.73 -1.33
CA GLY A 82 -4.93 -13.52 -2.11
C GLY A 82 -4.33 -12.39 -1.28
N TYR A 83 -3.29 -11.75 -1.82
CA TYR A 83 -2.57 -10.63 -1.21
C TYR A 83 -2.32 -9.54 -2.25
N THR A 84 -2.24 -8.28 -1.81
CA THR A 84 -1.66 -7.20 -2.61
C THR A 84 -0.35 -6.77 -1.96
N LEU A 85 0.75 -6.94 -2.67
CA LEU A 85 2.07 -6.47 -2.27
C LEU A 85 2.27 -5.04 -2.81
N PHE A 86 2.41 -4.07 -1.93
CA PHE A 86 2.90 -2.74 -2.26
C PHE A 86 4.39 -2.67 -1.97
N THR A 87 5.17 -2.25 -2.95
CA THR A 87 6.61 -2.02 -2.77
C THR A 87 6.90 -0.52 -2.73
N ASP A 88 7.85 -0.12 -1.88
CA ASP A 88 8.39 1.24 -1.76
C ASP A 88 9.91 1.17 -1.93
N ASP A 89 10.37 1.42 -3.17
CA ASP A 89 11.79 1.44 -3.52
C ASP A 89 12.33 2.86 -3.38
N LYS A 90 13.25 3.04 -2.43
CA LYS A 90 13.85 4.34 -2.06
C LYS A 90 15.22 4.56 -2.69
N SER A 91 15.58 3.77 -3.71
CA SER A 91 16.92 3.76 -4.29
C SER A 91 16.88 3.41 -5.77
N ASP A 92 17.79 3.98 -6.54
CA ASP A 92 18.00 3.72 -7.98
C ASP A 92 19.09 2.67 -8.25
N ILE A 93 19.50 1.91 -7.23
CA ILE A 93 20.51 0.84 -7.31
C ILE A 93 20.03 -0.48 -6.68
N HIS A 94 18.79 -0.55 -6.30
CA HIS A 94 18.17 -1.70 -5.66
C HIS A 94 16.90 -2.12 -6.42
N ASN A 95 16.38 -3.29 -6.10
CA ASN A 95 15.04 -3.73 -6.48
C ASN A 95 14.44 -4.60 -5.38
N PHE A 96 13.13 -4.79 -5.43
CA PHE A 96 12.42 -5.77 -4.63
C PHE A 96 11.99 -6.91 -5.56
N HIS A 97 12.55 -8.10 -5.38
CA HIS A 97 12.25 -9.28 -6.18
C HIS A 97 11.71 -10.39 -5.27
N LEU A 98 10.45 -10.77 -5.44
CA LEU A 98 9.79 -11.84 -4.70
C LEU A 98 9.61 -13.06 -5.59
N THR A 99 10.09 -14.21 -5.11
CA THR A 99 9.98 -15.49 -5.81
C THR A 99 9.47 -16.61 -4.88
N GLY A 100 8.82 -17.61 -5.45
CA GLY A 100 8.37 -18.82 -4.77
C GLY A 100 7.06 -19.35 -5.32
N GLN A 101 6.88 -20.67 -5.32
CA GLN A 101 5.65 -21.38 -5.70
C GLN A 101 4.97 -20.87 -7.00
N GLY A 102 5.77 -20.48 -7.99
CA GLY A 102 5.29 -19.94 -9.27
C GLY A 102 5.09 -18.42 -9.28
N ILE A 103 5.30 -17.72 -8.16
CA ILE A 103 5.39 -16.27 -8.11
C ILE A 103 6.79 -15.84 -8.53
N ASP A 104 6.86 -14.79 -9.36
CA ASP A 104 8.09 -14.13 -9.81
C ASP A 104 7.71 -12.69 -10.16
N VAL A 105 7.85 -11.77 -9.20
CA VAL A 105 7.51 -10.35 -9.35
C VAL A 105 8.66 -9.48 -8.87
N THR A 106 9.00 -8.46 -9.65
CA THR A 106 10.15 -7.60 -9.38
C THR A 106 9.91 -6.14 -9.74
N THR A 107 10.51 -5.22 -8.98
CA THR A 107 10.64 -3.81 -9.35
C THR A 107 11.89 -3.61 -10.23
N ASP A 108 12.02 -2.45 -10.87
CA ASP A 108 13.18 -2.13 -11.70
C ASP A 108 14.36 -1.70 -10.81
N VAL A 109 15.56 -2.25 -11.06
CA VAL A 109 16.80 -1.89 -10.33
C VAL A 109 17.14 -0.40 -10.47
N SER A 110 16.90 0.18 -11.64
CA SER A 110 17.20 1.60 -11.94
C SER A 110 16.04 2.54 -11.62
N GLY A 111 14.93 1.98 -11.12
CA GLY A 111 13.75 2.73 -10.71
C GLY A 111 13.76 3.06 -9.23
N SER A 112 12.95 4.04 -8.85
CA SER A 112 12.57 4.30 -7.47
C SER A 112 11.10 4.72 -7.45
N GLY A 113 10.40 4.46 -6.36
CA GLY A 113 8.99 4.78 -6.23
C GLY A 113 8.18 3.60 -5.69
N THR A 114 6.91 3.55 -6.05
CA THR A 114 5.99 2.53 -5.56
C THR A 114 5.41 1.71 -6.70
N ASP A 115 5.40 0.39 -6.51
CA ASP A 115 4.70 -0.56 -7.37
C ASP A 115 3.69 -1.37 -6.56
N SER A 116 2.78 -2.08 -7.25
CA SER A 116 1.84 -3.00 -6.62
C SER A 116 1.65 -4.26 -7.44
N PHE A 117 1.60 -5.40 -6.74
CA PHE A 117 1.43 -6.72 -7.33
C PHE A 117 0.32 -7.48 -6.62
N ASP A 118 -0.63 -8.01 -7.39
CA ASP A 118 -1.62 -8.95 -6.85
C ASP A 118 -1.01 -10.36 -6.87
N LEU A 119 -1.05 -11.02 -5.70
CA LEU A 119 -0.43 -12.31 -5.47
C LEU A 119 -1.49 -13.32 -5.03
N ASP A 120 -1.41 -14.54 -5.53
CA ASP A 120 -2.13 -15.69 -5.00
C ASP A 120 -1.10 -16.66 -4.39
N LEU A 121 -0.92 -16.55 -3.07
CA LEU A 121 0.10 -17.29 -2.34
C LEU A 121 -0.41 -18.68 -1.98
N THR A 122 0.31 -19.71 -2.42
CA THR A 122 0.07 -21.11 -2.07
C THR A 122 1.11 -21.61 -1.08
N SER A 123 0.83 -22.73 -0.39
CA SER A 123 1.74 -23.29 0.63
C SER A 123 3.14 -23.50 0.10
N GLY A 124 4.13 -23.04 0.86
CA GLY A 124 5.56 -23.18 0.55
C GLY A 124 6.41 -22.01 1.01
N THR A 125 7.68 -22.10 0.70
CA THR A 125 8.68 -21.06 1.02
C THR A 125 8.73 -20.02 -0.10
N TYR A 126 8.76 -18.76 0.30
CA TYR A 126 8.97 -17.59 -0.56
C TYR A 126 10.23 -16.86 -0.15
N THR A 127 10.91 -16.27 -1.11
CA THR A 127 12.13 -15.48 -0.88
C THR A 127 11.98 -14.11 -1.52
N PHE A 128 12.35 -13.08 -0.79
CA PHE A 128 12.48 -11.74 -1.35
C PHE A 128 13.94 -11.29 -1.27
N VAL A 129 14.41 -10.60 -2.31
CA VAL A 129 15.81 -10.26 -2.48
C VAL A 129 15.97 -8.96 -3.28
N CYS A 130 17.08 -8.27 -3.09
CA CYS A 130 17.58 -7.29 -4.02
C CYS A 130 18.63 -7.97 -4.91
N ASP A 131 18.36 -8.12 -6.21
CA ASP A 131 19.22 -8.88 -7.12
C ASP A 131 20.68 -8.42 -7.14
N PRO A 132 20.98 -7.11 -7.25
CA PRO A 132 22.36 -6.63 -7.21
C PRO A 132 23.08 -6.91 -5.89
N HIS A 133 22.33 -7.11 -4.79
CA HIS A 133 22.87 -7.21 -3.43
C HIS A 133 22.35 -8.45 -2.70
N ALA A 134 22.10 -9.54 -3.41
CA ALA A 134 21.47 -10.76 -2.91
C ALA A 134 22.16 -11.38 -1.68
N GLY A 135 23.47 -11.13 -1.51
CA GLY A 135 24.23 -11.64 -0.36
C GLY A 135 23.93 -10.95 0.98
N SER A 136 23.36 -9.73 0.95
CA SER A 136 23.09 -8.93 2.16
C SER A 136 21.65 -8.42 2.24
N MET A 137 20.94 -8.33 1.14
CA MET A 137 19.56 -7.82 1.06
C MET A 137 18.65 -8.95 0.63
N ASN A 138 18.26 -9.80 1.55
CA ASN A 138 17.36 -10.91 1.33
C ASN A 138 16.56 -11.26 2.59
N GLY A 139 15.48 -12.01 2.41
CA GLY A 139 14.70 -12.62 3.45
C GLY A 139 13.78 -13.69 2.88
N SER A 140 13.12 -14.42 3.76
CA SER A 140 12.17 -15.47 3.38
C SER A 140 11.02 -15.55 4.36
N PHE A 141 9.90 -16.12 3.92
CA PHE A 141 8.76 -16.44 4.75
C PHE A 141 8.09 -17.72 4.28
N GLU A 142 7.28 -18.31 5.15
CA GLU A 142 6.52 -19.52 4.87
C GLU A 142 5.05 -19.19 4.65
N VAL A 143 4.43 -19.86 3.68
CA VAL A 143 2.98 -19.87 3.52
C VAL A 143 2.44 -21.24 3.91
N SER A 144 1.52 -21.23 4.89
CA SER A 144 0.83 -22.45 5.35
C SER A 144 -0.51 -22.60 4.66
N GLY A 145 -0.85 -23.84 4.26
CA GLY A 145 -2.14 -24.20 3.66
C GLY A 145 -3.14 -24.66 4.69
#